data_d251d2c361796aa54a007dd82fc75319
#
_entry.id   d251d2c361796aa54a007dd82fc75319
#
_cell.length_a   1.000
_cell.length_b   1.000
_cell.length_c   1.000
_cell.angle_alpha   90.00
_cell.angle_beta   90.00
_cell.angle_gamma   90.00
#
_symmetry.space_group_name_H-M   'P 1'
#
loop_
_entity.id
_entity.type
_entity.pdbx_description
1 polymer ?
#
loop_
_entity_poly.entity_id
_entity_poly.type
_entity_poly.pdbx_seq_one_letter_code
_entity_poly.pdbx_strand_id
1 'polypeptide(L)'
;MDYAKESLRLHGEWKGKIEVVATVPVATKDDLSLAYTPGVAQPCLEIQKDVEKSYELTRRHNLCLVVTDGSAVLGLGDIGPESGMPVMEGKCVLFKAFGDVDAFPLCIKSHDVDEIVNTIYLISGSFAGVNLEDISAPRCFEIERKLKEKCDIPIFHDDQHGTAIITLAGLTNALRLVGKKKEEVKVVVNGAGAAAISITRLLLTAGVKHITLCDRKGAIYEGRTEGMNPIKEEMAKMTNLEKRNGSLADMLVGADVFIGVSAPGVVTTEMVKTMNQDAILFACANPTPEIFPDDAKAGGARVVATGRSDFPNQINNVLAFPGIFRGAFDVRAKDINDEMKLAASRALAELITDEELSEDYIIPKAFDPRVGKAVAAAVADAARKTGVARL
;
A
#
# COMPACT_ATOMS: atom_id res chain seq x y z
N MET A 1 -10.73 -14.04 -22.11
CA MET A 1 -11.75 -12.98 -21.90
C MET A 1 -11.06 -11.64 -22.08
N ASP A 2 -11.65 -10.72 -22.84
CA ASP A 2 -11.15 -9.33 -22.91
C ASP A 2 -11.67 -8.56 -21.69
N TYR A 3 -10.86 -8.52 -20.64
CA TYR A 3 -11.23 -7.88 -19.37
C TYR A 3 -11.50 -6.38 -19.51
N ALA A 4 -10.82 -5.67 -20.41
CA ALA A 4 -11.02 -4.22 -20.58
C ALA A 4 -12.43 -3.93 -21.14
N LYS A 5 -12.80 -4.63 -22.22
CA LYS A 5 -14.12 -4.50 -22.85
C LYS A 5 -15.24 -4.94 -21.92
N GLU A 6 -15.05 -6.06 -21.22
CA GLU A 6 -16.06 -6.59 -20.31
C GLU A 6 -16.23 -5.72 -19.07
N SER A 7 -15.14 -5.19 -18.51
CA SER A 7 -15.19 -4.25 -17.40
C SER A 7 -15.96 -2.99 -17.76
N LEU A 8 -15.71 -2.40 -18.95
CA LEU A 8 -16.44 -1.21 -19.40
C LEU A 8 -17.95 -1.49 -19.51
N ARG A 9 -18.34 -2.64 -20.08
CA ARG A 9 -19.74 -3.07 -20.19
C ARG A 9 -20.39 -3.19 -18.80
N LEU A 10 -19.71 -3.90 -17.88
CA LEU A 10 -20.21 -4.13 -16.52
C LEU A 10 -20.33 -2.84 -15.71
N HIS A 11 -19.36 -1.91 -15.80
CA HIS A 11 -19.48 -0.61 -15.13
C HIS A 11 -20.71 0.19 -15.61
N GLY A 12 -21.05 0.09 -16.89
CA GLY A 12 -22.27 0.67 -17.42
C GLY A 12 -23.56 0.06 -16.88
N GLU A 13 -23.54 -1.25 -16.58
CA GLU A 13 -24.68 -1.98 -16.00
C GLU A 13 -24.79 -1.75 -14.49
N TRP A 14 -23.66 -1.81 -13.77
CA TRP A 14 -23.62 -1.61 -12.31
C TRP A 14 -23.98 -0.19 -11.90
N LYS A 15 -23.64 0.82 -12.71
CA LYS A 15 -23.80 2.25 -12.40
C LYS A 15 -23.15 2.67 -11.09
N GLY A 16 -22.01 2.07 -10.77
CA GLY A 16 -21.27 2.19 -9.52
C GLY A 16 -21.13 0.83 -8.84
N LYS A 17 -20.13 0.72 -7.97
CA LYS A 17 -19.78 -0.53 -7.27
C LYS A 17 -20.13 -0.52 -5.78
N ILE A 18 -20.59 0.62 -5.29
CA ILE A 18 -20.97 0.81 -3.88
C ILE A 18 -22.36 1.43 -3.80
N GLU A 19 -23.03 1.17 -2.69
CA GLU A 19 -24.29 1.82 -2.32
C GLU A 19 -24.28 2.16 -0.82
N VAL A 20 -25.13 3.10 -0.42
CA VAL A 20 -25.36 3.43 0.99
C VAL A 20 -26.71 2.83 1.38
N VAL A 21 -26.69 1.94 2.37
CA VAL A 21 -27.89 1.22 2.85
C VAL A 21 -28.21 1.60 4.29
N ALA A 22 -29.50 1.71 4.61
CA ALA A 22 -29.95 1.86 5.98
C ALA A 22 -29.78 0.54 6.75
N THR A 23 -29.20 0.61 7.95
CA THR A 23 -28.97 -0.57 8.83
C THR A 23 -30.03 -0.71 9.91
N VAL A 24 -30.98 0.24 9.99
CA VAL A 24 -32.09 0.25 10.95
C VAL A 24 -33.43 0.34 10.20
N PRO A 25 -34.50 -0.24 10.74
CA PRO A 25 -35.84 -0.13 10.14
C PRO A 25 -36.38 1.30 10.29
N VAL A 26 -37.16 1.74 9.29
CA VAL A 26 -37.99 2.96 9.35
C VAL A 26 -39.35 2.59 8.76
N ALA A 27 -40.13 1.76 9.45
CA ALA A 27 -41.40 1.26 9.01
C ALA A 27 -42.60 1.77 9.85
N THR A 28 -42.32 2.22 11.08
CA THR A 28 -43.31 2.71 12.01
C THR A 28 -43.01 4.14 12.50
N LYS A 29 -44.00 4.76 13.13
CA LYS A 29 -43.81 6.08 13.80
C LYS A 29 -42.75 6.00 14.90
N ASP A 30 -42.70 4.90 15.60
CA ASP A 30 -41.73 4.71 16.66
C ASP A 30 -40.31 4.54 16.11
N ASP A 31 -40.15 3.74 15.05
CA ASP A 31 -38.86 3.62 14.36
C ASP A 31 -38.34 4.99 13.91
N LEU A 32 -39.20 5.80 13.28
CA LEU A 32 -38.86 7.16 12.85
C LEU A 32 -38.45 8.04 14.04
N SER A 33 -39.19 7.95 15.15
CA SER A 33 -38.92 8.75 16.36
C SER A 33 -37.62 8.36 17.04
N LEU A 34 -37.23 7.10 16.98
CA LEU A 34 -35.96 6.60 17.49
C LEU A 34 -34.78 6.90 16.56
N ALA A 35 -34.97 6.68 15.24
CA ALA A 35 -33.91 6.86 14.26
C ALA A 35 -33.62 8.34 13.94
N TYR A 36 -34.62 9.22 14.13
CA TYR A 36 -34.52 10.64 13.82
C TYR A 36 -35.15 11.50 14.94
N THR A 37 -36.13 12.34 14.62
CA THR A 37 -36.72 13.29 15.60
C THR A 37 -37.88 12.67 16.36
N PRO A 38 -37.93 12.74 17.70
CA PRO A 38 -37.06 13.48 18.64
C PRO A 38 -35.89 12.70 19.23
N GLY A 39 -35.83 11.38 19.11
CA GLY A 39 -34.92 10.51 19.84
C GLY A 39 -33.43 10.79 19.55
N VAL A 40 -33.08 11.17 18.31
CA VAL A 40 -31.71 11.45 17.90
C VAL A 40 -31.01 12.58 18.66
N ALA A 41 -31.78 13.44 19.33
CA ALA A 41 -31.22 14.52 20.16
C ALA A 41 -30.35 13.98 21.30
N GLN A 42 -30.72 12.84 21.89
CA GLN A 42 -29.96 12.28 23.01
C GLN A 42 -28.56 11.79 22.62
N PRO A 43 -28.36 10.97 21.58
CA PRO A 43 -27.01 10.66 21.07
C PRO A 43 -26.19 11.91 20.75
N CYS A 44 -26.77 12.94 20.16
CA CYS A 44 -26.06 14.19 19.86
C CYS A 44 -25.53 14.86 21.13
N LEU A 45 -26.35 14.93 22.21
CA LEU A 45 -25.95 15.50 23.48
C LEU A 45 -24.85 14.66 24.17
N GLU A 46 -24.88 13.36 24.04
CA GLU A 46 -23.81 12.49 24.55
C GLU A 46 -22.48 12.71 23.83
N ILE A 47 -22.51 12.81 22.50
CA ILE A 47 -21.30 13.11 21.69
C ILE A 47 -20.80 14.54 21.99
N GLN A 48 -21.70 15.51 22.20
CA GLN A 48 -21.30 16.87 22.55
C GLN A 48 -20.53 16.92 23.88
N LYS A 49 -20.89 16.08 24.85
CA LYS A 49 -20.17 15.97 26.13
C LYS A 49 -18.83 15.25 26.00
N ASP A 50 -18.79 14.27 25.16
CA ASP A 50 -17.62 13.42 24.92
C ASP A 50 -17.57 12.98 23.44
N VAL A 51 -16.69 13.60 22.68
CA VAL A 51 -16.54 13.37 21.23
C VAL A 51 -16.16 11.92 20.92
N GLU A 52 -15.50 11.20 21.83
CA GLU A 52 -15.13 9.80 21.67
C GLU A 52 -16.35 8.89 21.52
N LYS A 53 -17.49 9.26 22.09
CA LYS A 53 -18.77 8.55 21.91
C LYS A 53 -19.27 8.54 20.46
N SER A 54 -18.73 9.39 19.58
CA SER A 54 -19.03 9.32 18.15
C SER A 54 -18.63 7.98 17.53
N TYR A 55 -17.60 7.34 18.05
CA TYR A 55 -17.20 5.99 17.63
C TYR A 55 -18.15 4.88 18.11
N GLU A 56 -18.91 5.13 19.18
CA GLU A 56 -19.87 4.17 19.73
C GLU A 56 -21.28 4.36 19.16
N LEU A 57 -21.66 5.62 18.93
CA LEU A 57 -23.03 6.01 18.60
C LEU A 57 -23.25 6.31 17.12
N THR A 58 -22.20 6.26 16.29
CA THR A 58 -22.29 6.48 14.84
C THR A 58 -21.46 5.45 14.06
N ARG A 59 -21.60 5.45 12.73
CA ARG A 59 -20.80 4.60 11.83
C ARG A 59 -19.34 5.02 11.75
N ARG A 60 -18.94 6.12 12.41
CA ARG A 60 -17.57 6.62 12.41
C ARG A 60 -16.54 5.54 12.74
N HIS A 61 -16.83 4.63 13.68
CA HIS A 61 -15.90 3.58 14.13
C HIS A 61 -15.41 2.66 13.03
N ASN A 62 -16.16 2.50 11.93
CA ASN A 62 -15.86 1.55 10.87
C ASN A 62 -15.74 2.21 9.49
N LEU A 63 -15.81 3.53 9.40
CA LEU A 63 -15.85 4.24 8.11
C LEU A 63 -14.47 4.79 7.73
N CYS A 64 -13.91 4.28 6.62
CA CYS A 64 -12.66 4.75 6.01
C CYS A 64 -12.95 5.74 4.87
N LEU A 65 -12.24 6.85 4.82
CA LEU A 65 -12.25 7.76 3.68
C LEU A 65 -11.17 7.31 2.67
N VAL A 66 -11.55 7.07 1.42
CA VAL A 66 -10.63 6.77 0.31
C VAL A 66 -10.52 8.02 -0.55
N VAL A 67 -9.33 8.62 -0.63
CA VAL A 67 -9.12 9.93 -1.26
C VAL A 67 -8.11 9.87 -2.38
N THR A 68 -8.43 10.51 -3.51
CA THR A 68 -7.51 10.74 -4.62
C THR A 68 -7.64 12.16 -5.17
N ASP A 69 -6.57 12.66 -5.79
CA ASP A 69 -6.61 13.81 -6.70
C ASP A 69 -6.55 13.38 -8.18
N GLY A 70 -6.44 12.08 -8.44
CA GLY A 70 -6.40 11.48 -9.78
C GLY A 70 -5.08 11.69 -10.52
N SER A 71 -4.01 12.07 -9.82
CA SER A 71 -2.73 12.47 -10.46
C SER A 71 -1.76 11.32 -10.74
N ALA A 72 -2.06 10.10 -10.25
CA ALA A 72 -1.18 8.93 -10.45
C ALA A 72 -1.98 7.63 -10.56
N VAL A 73 -3.07 7.63 -11.32
CA VAL A 73 -4.00 6.51 -11.42
C VAL A 73 -3.42 5.36 -12.22
N LEU A 74 -3.13 4.23 -11.54
CA LEU A 74 -2.57 3.00 -12.14
C LEU A 74 -1.37 3.31 -13.07
N GLY A 75 -1.33 2.74 -14.27
CA GLY A 75 -0.36 3.07 -15.31
C GLY A 75 -0.77 4.22 -16.24
N LEU A 76 -1.90 4.90 -15.96
CA LEU A 76 -2.47 5.95 -16.81
C LEU A 76 -1.90 7.34 -16.51
N GLY A 77 -1.34 7.54 -15.31
CA GLY A 77 -0.82 8.83 -14.87
C GLY A 77 -1.90 9.78 -14.38
N ASP A 78 -1.75 11.07 -14.70
CA ASP A 78 -2.69 12.12 -14.33
C ASP A 78 -3.88 12.13 -15.29
N ILE A 79 -5.01 11.59 -14.83
CA ILE A 79 -6.27 11.53 -15.58
C ILE A 79 -7.39 12.36 -14.93
N GLY A 80 -7.06 13.03 -13.85
CA GLY A 80 -7.99 13.86 -13.08
C GLY A 80 -8.87 13.08 -12.09
N PRO A 81 -9.45 13.80 -11.12
CA PRO A 81 -10.13 13.19 -9.99
C PRO A 81 -11.38 12.40 -10.38
N GLU A 82 -12.25 12.92 -11.24
CA GLU A 82 -13.49 12.25 -11.64
C GLU A 82 -13.19 10.94 -12.40
N SER A 83 -12.13 10.91 -13.20
CA SER A 83 -11.73 9.72 -13.93
C SER A 83 -11.12 8.65 -13.02
N GLY A 84 -10.64 9.02 -11.83
CA GLY A 84 -10.16 8.10 -10.79
C GLY A 84 -11.27 7.40 -10.01
N MET A 85 -12.52 7.88 -10.05
CA MET A 85 -13.63 7.36 -9.26
C MET A 85 -13.84 5.84 -9.41
N PRO A 86 -13.78 5.23 -10.61
CA PRO A 86 -13.94 3.78 -10.72
C PRO A 86 -12.88 2.98 -9.94
N VAL A 87 -11.66 3.48 -9.83
CA VAL A 87 -10.60 2.85 -9.02
C VAL A 87 -10.91 3.00 -7.53
N MET A 88 -11.33 4.20 -7.11
CA MET A 88 -11.67 4.49 -5.71
C MET A 88 -12.87 3.66 -5.22
N GLU A 89 -13.91 3.50 -6.02
CA GLU A 89 -15.01 2.56 -5.71
C GLU A 89 -14.52 1.11 -5.63
N GLY A 90 -13.63 0.70 -6.53
CA GLY A 90 -12.98 -0.60 -6.46
C GLY A 90 -12.23 -0.80 -5.15
N LYS A 91 -11.47 0.20 -4.70
CA LYS A 91 -10.78 0.18 -3.40
C LYS A 91 -11.77 0.02 -2.25
N CYS A 92 -12.90 0.74 -2.26
CA CYS A 92 -13.96 0.60 -1.25
C CYS A 92 -14.56 -0.81 -1.21
N VAL A 93 -14.78 -1.44 -2.37
CA VAL A 93 -15.24 -2.84 -2.44
C VAL A 93 -14.25 -3.79 -1.78
N LEU A 94 -12.94 -3.60 -2.03
CA LEU A 94 -11.89 -4.43 -1.43
C LEU A 94 -11.79 -4.23 0.09
N PHE A 95 -11.93 -2.99 0.59
CA PHE A 95 -12.01 -2.70 2.01
C PHE A 95 -13.13 -3.50 2.68
N LYS A 96 -14.33 -3.50 2.08
CA LYS A 96 -15.48 -4.24 2.62
C LYS A 96 -15.29 -5.74 2.53
N ALA A 97 -14.87 -6.25 1.36
CA ALA A 97 -14.77 -7.68 1.11
C ALA A 97 -13.70 -8.39 1.97
N PHE A 98 -12.56 -7.76 2.21
CA PHE A 98 -11.40 -8.38 2.85
C PHE A 98 -11.12 -7.89 4.27
N GLY A 99 -11.69 -6.76 4.68
CA GLY A 99 -11.47 -6.16 6.02
C GLY A 99 -12.74 -5.89 6.80
N ASP A 100 -13.91 -6.09 6.20
CA ASP A 100 -15.21 -5.62 6.74
C ASP A 100 -15.16 -4.14 7.19
N VAL A 101 -14.41 -3.33 6.47
CA VAL A 101 -14.33 -1.88 6.65
C VAL A 101 -15.27 -1.21 5.65
N ASP A 102 -16.17 -0.38 6.13
CA ASP A 102 -16.97 0.48 5.27
C ASP A 102 -16.06 1.59 4.73
N ALA A 103 -16.08 1.82 3.43
CA ALA A 103 -15.24 2.84 2.83
C ALA A 103 -16.05 3.71 1.88
N PHE A 104 -15.70 5.01 1.85
CA PHE A 104 -16.36 5.99 1.01
C PHE A 104 -15.35 6.75 0.15
N PRO A 105 -15.52 6.82 -1.18
CA PRO A 105 -14.57 7.46 -2.08
C PRO A 105 -14.82 8.96 -2.18
N LEU A 106 -13.75 9.76 -2.12
CA LEU A 106 -13.78 11.18 -2.47
C LEU A 106 -12.66 11.53 -3.45
N CYS A 107 -13.03 12.22 -4.53
CA CYS A 107 -12.11 12.72 -5.52
C CYS A 107 -11.97 14.24 -5.36
N ILE A 108 -10.78 14.75 -5.05
CA ILE A 108 -10.52 16.16 -4.78
C ILE A 108 -10.01 16.82 -6.04
N LYS A 109 -10.69 17.88 -6.47
CA LYS A 109 -10.36 18.65 -7.68
C LYS A 109 -9.32 19.73 -7.38
N SER A 110 -8.16 19.31 -6.90
CA SER A 110 -7.01 20.17 -6.65
C SER A 110 -5.73 19.36 -6.65
N HIS A 111 -4.62 20.00 -7.07
CA HIS A 111 -3.26 19.49 -6.91
C HIS A 111 -2.46 20.29 -5.85
N ASP A 112 -3.10 21.27 -5.22
CA ASP A 112 -2.48 22.02 -4.14
C ASP A 112 -2.46 21.21 -2.85
N VAL A 113 -1.29 21.09 -2.26
CA VAL A 113 -1.08 20.29 -1.05
C VAL A 113 -1.91 20.80 0.12
N ASP A 114 -1.95 22.11 0.33
CA ASP A 114 -2.65 22.70 1.48
C ASP A 114 -4.16 22.66 1.31
N GLU A 115 -4.68 22.79 0.10
CA GLU A 115 -6.09 22.61 -0.21
C GLU A 115 -6.53 21.17 0.05
N ILE A 116 -5.75 20.17 -0.42
CA ILE A 116 -6.04 18.74 -0.18
C ILE A 116 -6.03 18.44 1.31
N VAL A 117 -4.95 18.84 2.00
CA VAL A 117 -4.78 18.60 3.45
C VAL A 117 -5.91 19.25 4.24
N ASN A 118 -6.25 20.49 3.92
CA ASN A 118 -7.30 21.20 4.63
C ASN A 118 -8.68 20.60 4.39
N THR A 119 -8.97 20.19 3.14
CA THR A 119 -10.23 19.53 2.78
C THR A 119 -10.40 18.23 3.58
N ILE A 120 -9.39 17.38 3.60
CA ILE A 120 -9.44 16.10 4.33
C ILE A 120 -9.56 16.34 5.84
N TYR A 121 -8.80 17.28 6.40
CA TYR A 121 -8.85 17.62 7.81
C TYR A 121 -10.25 18.07 8.25
N LEU A 122 -10.90 18.96 7.48
CA LEU A 122 -12.22 19.50 7.83
C LEU A 122 -13.32 18.44 7.87
N ILE A 123 -13.20 17.34 7.10
CA ILE A 123 -14.19 16.26 7.08
C ILE A 123 -13.77 15.04 7.90
N SER A 124 -12.56 15.02 8.46
CA SER A 124 -11.98 13.85 9.16
C SER A 124 -12.80 13.40 10.36
N GLY A 125 -13.56 14.29 10.98
CA GLY A 125 -14.45 13.98 12.10
C GLY A 125 -15.56 12.97 11.78
N SER A 126 -15.83 12.68 10.51
CA SER A 126 -16.81 11.67 10.08
C SER A 126 -16.22 10.27 9.91
N PHE A 127 -14.90 10.10 9.98
CA PHE A 127 -14.20 8.88 9.62
C PHE A 127 -13.34 8.34 10.77
N ALA A 128 -13.08 7.02 10.74
CA ALA A 128 -12.13 6.36 11.63
C ALA A 128 -10.70 6.39 11.09
N GLY A 129 -10.52 6.63 9.79
CA GLY A 129 -9.22 6.71 9.15
C GLY A 129 -9.31 7.16 7.70
N VAL A 130 -8.15 7.45 7.10
CA VAL A 130 -8.04 7.94 5.72
C VAL A 130 -7.04 7.09 4.96
N ASN A 131 -7.47 6.56 3.82
CA ASN A 131 -6.61 5.95 2.81
C ASN A 131 -6.38 6.94 1.66
N LEU A 132 -5.15 7.38 1.49
CA LEU A 132 -4.73 8.16 0.33
C LEU A 132 -4.40 7.20 -0.81
N GLU A 133 -4.86 7.49 -2.02
CA GLU A 133 -4.74 6.61 -3.17
C GLU A 133 -4.42 7.41 -4.43
N ASP A 134 -3.53 6.87 -5.29
CA ASP A 134 -3.25 7.42 -6.62
C ASP A 134 -2.86 8.92 -6.63
N ILE A 135 -2.15 9.38 -5.61
CA ILE A 135 -1.61 10.75 -5.51
C ILE A 135 -0.12 10.73 -5.88
N SER A 136 0.26 11.56 -6.84
CA SER A 136 1.62 11.55 -7.40
C SER A 136 2.70 12.05 -6.42
N ALA A 137 3.88 11.40 -6.49
CA ALA A 137 5.08 11.90 -5.83
C ALA A 137 5.60 13.18 -6.56
N PRO A 138 6.20 14.16 -5.83
CA PRO A 138 6.53 14.12 -4.42
C PRO A 138 5.42 14.60 -3.47
N ARG A 139 4.29 15.11 -4.00
CA ARG A 139 3.20 15.70 -3.21
C ARG A 139 2.61 14.72 -2.18
N CYS A 140 2.46 13.45 -2.56
CA CYS A 140 1.89 12.43 -1.68
C CYS A 140 2.62 12.32 -0.32
N PHE A 141 3.94 12.49 -0.29
CA PHE A 141 4.72 12.46 0.95
C PHE A 141 4.39 13.64 1.87
N GLU A 142 4.27 14.83 1.29
CA GLU A 142 3.96 16.03 2.05
C GLU A 142 2.51 16.02 2.56
N ILE A 143 1.57 15.59 1.73
CA ILE A 143 0.16 15.45 2.09
C ILE A 143 0.01 14.48 3.26
N GLU A 144 0.60 13.28 3.18
CA GLU A 144 0.52 12.29 4.25
C GLU A 144 1.13 12.83 5.55
N ARG A 145 2.32 13.42 5.50
CA ARG A 145 2.98 14.00 6.67
C ARG A 145 2.13 15.07 7.34
N LYS A 146 1.65 16.06 6.57
CA LYS A 146 0.81 17.14 7.10
C LYS A 146 -0.51 16.63 7.69
N LEU A 147 -1.12 15.61 7.09
CA LEU A 147 -2.34 15.01 7.62
C LEU A 147 -2.10 14.26 8.93
N LYS A 148 -1.00 13.50 9.03
CA LYS A 148 -0.61 12.82 10.28
C LYS A 148 -0.35 13.81 11.42
N GLU A 149 0.16 15.00 11.12
CA GLU A 149 0.37 16.06 12.10
C GLU A 149 -0.95 16.74 12.55
N LYS A 150 -1.94 16.82 11.64
CA LYS A 150 -3.20 17.55 11.87
C LYS A 150 -4.33 16.67 12.37
N CYS A 151 -4.43 15.43 11.90
CA CYS A 151 -5.54 14.54 12.19
C CYS A 151 -5.23 13.61 13.36
N ASP A 152 -6.24 13.32 14.15
CA ASP A 152 -6.17 12.39 15.29
C ASP A 152 -6.75 11.00 14.94
N ILE A 153 -6.67 10.64 13.67
CA ILE A 153 -7.06 9.34 13.09
C ILE A 153 -5.95 8.85 12.16
N PRO A 154 -5.82 7.54 11.94
CA PRO A 154 -4.77 6.98 11.08
C PRO A 154 -4.90 7.48 9.63
N ILE A 155 -3.77 7.92 9.08
CA ILE A 155 -3.58 8.30 7.70
C ILE A 155 -2.61 7.30 7.07
N PHE A 156 -2.97 6.75 5.92
CA PHE A 156 -2.17 5.74 5.24
C PHE A 156 -2.23 5.96 3.72
N HIS A 157 -1.11 5.92 3.05
CA HIS A 157 -1.03 5.99 1.59
C HIS A 157 -0.69 4.61 1.04
N ASP A 158 -1.67 3.96 0.41
CA ASP A 158 -1.53 2.55 0.03
C ASP A 158 -0.46 2.29 -1.04
N ASP A 159 -0.32 3.16 -2.04
CA ASP A 159 0.73 3.03 -3.08
C ASP A 159 2.14 3.08 -2.51
N GLN A 160 2.32 3.78 -1.39
CA GLN A 160 3.59 3.80 -0.67
C GLN A 160 3.71 2.56 0.22
N HIS A 161 2.84 2.45 1.22
CA HIS A 161 3.03 1.56 2.35
C HIS A 161 2.48 0.16 2.10
N GLY A 162 1.36 0.03 1.38
CA GLY A 162 0.81 -1.28 0.99
C GLY A 162 1.82 -2.05 0.15
N THR A 163 2.34 -1.43 -0.90
CA THR A 163 3.36 -2.03 -1.77
C THR A 163 4.63 -2.40 -0.99
N ALA A 164 5.09 -1.54 -0.08
CA ALA A 164 6.27 -1.81 0.74
C ALA A 164 6.08 -3.03 1.66
N ILE A 165 4.92 -3.13 2.32
CA ILE A 165 4.58 -4.22 3.23
C ILE A 165 4.56 -5.56 2.49
N ILE A 166 3.89 -5.62 1.34
CA ILE A 166 3.80 -6.85 0.55
C ILE A 166 5.16 -7.25 -0.02
N THR A 167 5.94 -6.29 -0.50
CA THR A 167 7.29 -6.53 -1.00
C THR A 167 8.19 -7.11 0.09
N LEU A 168 8.16 -6.54 1.30
CA LEU A 168 8.93 -7.06 2.43
C LEU A 168 8.47 -8.47 2.84
N ALA A 169 7.16 -8.74 2.85
CA ALA A 169 6.62 -10.07 3.16
C ALA A 169 7.11 -11.12 2.16
N GLY A 170 6.96 -10.86 0.86
CA GLY A 170 7.44 -11.73 -0.20
C GLY A 170 8.95 -11.91 -0.15
N LEU A 171 9.71 -10.83 0.06
CA LEU A 171 11.18 -10.90 0.17
C LEU A 171 11.63 -11.73 1.37
N THR A 172 10.96 -11.61 2.51
CA THR A 172 11.26 -12.42 3.71
C THR A 172 11.18 -13.91 3.39
N ASN A 173 10.13 -14.35 2.72
CA ASN A 173 9.96 -15.75 2.33
C ASN A 173 10.91 -16.17 1.19
N ALA A 174 11.14 -15.31 0.21
CA ALA A 174 12.09 -15.58 -0.85
C ALA A 174 13.51 -15.78 -0.29
N LEU A 175 13.94 -14.92 0.64
CA LEU A 175 15.24 -15.07 1.33
C LEU A 175 15.31 -16.34 2.16
N ARG A 176 14.23 -16.71 2.87
CA ARG A 176 14.12 -17.98 3.60
C ARG A 176 14.29 -19.18 2.66
N LEU A 177 13.63 -19.15 1.50
CA LEU A 177 13.71 -20.23 0.50
C LEU A 177 15.12 -20.42 -0.06
N VAL A 178 15.83 -19.31 -0.38
CA VAL A 178 17.17 -19.38 -0.96
C VAL A 178 18.30 -19.43 0.09
N GLY A 179 17.97 -19.38 1.38
CA GLY A 179 18.94 -19.44 2.47
C GLY A 179 19.86 -18.22 2.59
N LYS A 180 19.45 -17.06 2.09
CA LYS A 180 20.22 -15.82 2.19
C LYS A 180 19.77 -14.95 3.36
N LYS A 181 20.72 -14.26 4.00
CA LYS A 181 20.42 -13.37 5.13
C LYS A 181 20.17 -11.95 4.64
N LYS A 182 19.12 -11.33 5.16
CA LYS A 182 18.71 -9.96 4.77
C LYS A 182 19.78 -8.89 5.01
N GLU A 183 20.67 -9.11 5.99
CA GLU A 183 21.75 -8.19 6.33
C GLU A 183 22.93 -8.25 5.33
N GLU A 184 23.04 -9.32 4.55
CA GLU A 184 24.16 -9.61 3.65
C GLU A 184 23.80 -9.40 2.18
N VAL A 185 22.50 -9.47 1.83
CA VAL A 185 22.05 -9.39 0.43
C VAL A 185 22.18 -7.98 -0.14
N LYS A 186 22.60 -7.93 -1.41
CA LYS A 186 22.64 -6.69 -2.22
C LYS A 186 21.33 -6.53 -2.98
N VAL A 187 20.58 -5.49 -2.64
CA VAL A 187 19.27 -5.17 -3.21
C VAL A 187 19.39 -3.98 -4.16
N VAL A 188 18.88 -4.13 -5.36
CA VAL A 188 18.72 -3.04 -6.33
C VAL A 188 17.23 -2.73 -6.48
N VAL A 189 16.84 -1.50 -6.14
CA VAL A 189 15.47 -0.98 -6.32
C VAL A 189 15.45 -0.06 -7.53
N ASN A 190 14.72 -0.42 -8.57
CA ASN A 190 14.58 0.39 -9.77
C ASN A 190 13.27 1.16 -9.78
N GLY A 191 13.39 2.46 -9.68
CA GLY A 191 12.35 3.45 -9.48
C GLY A 191 12.76 4.46 -8.40
N ALA A 192 12.21 5.66 -8.45
CA ALA A 192 12.41 6.70 -7.43
C ALA A 192 11.10 7.45 -7.14
N GLY A 193 9.97 6.80 -7.38
CA GLY A 193 8.63 7.27 -7.04
C GLY A 193 8.19 6.83 -5.65
N ALA A 194 6.90 7.04 -5.34
CA ALA A 194 6.31 6.77 -4.04
C ALA A 194 6.57 5.34 -3.53
N ALA A 195 6.30 4.33 -4.35
CA ALA A 195 6.50 2.93 -3.99
C ALA A 195 7.99 2.61 -3.72
N ALA A 196 8.91 3.01 -4.62
CA ALA A 196 10.35 2.72 -4.47
C ALA A 196 10.92 3.30 -3.19
N ILE A 197 10.59 4.54 -2.88
CA ILE A 197 11.05 5.24 -1.65
C ILE A 197 10.52 4.51 -0.41
N SER A 198 9.23 4.18 -0.40
CA SER A 198 8.60 3.52 0.74
C SER A 198 9.11 2.08 0.95
N ILE A 199 9.25 1.31 -0.13
CA ILE A 199 9.89 -0.02 -0.10
C ILE A 199 11.27 0.09 0.53
N THR A 200 12.11 1.01 0.02
CA THR A 200 13.48 1.17 0.50
C THR A 200 13.53 1.52 1.98
N ARG A 201 12.71 2.47 2.43
CA ARG A 201 12.65 2.84 3.86
C ARG A 201 12.22 1.66 4.72
N LEU A 202 11.19 0.91 4.32
CA LEU A 202 10.73 -0.23 5.10
C LEU A 202 11.75 -1.38 5.13
N LEU A 203 12.45 -1.64 4.03
CA LEU A 203 13.55 -2.61 3.96
C LEU A 203 14.71 -2.23 4.89
N LEU A 204 15.10 -0.95 4.92
CA LEU A 204 16.12 -0.44 5.84
C LEU A 204 15.68 -0.62 7.30
N THR A 205 14.43 -0.27 7.63
CA THR A 205 13.85 -0.46 8.97
C THR A 205 13.81 -1.94 9.35
N ALA A 206 13.56 -2.83 8.39
CA ALA A 206 13.59 -4.28 8.59
C ALA A 206 15.00 -4.87 8.73
N GLY A 207 16.05 -4.07 8.51
CA GLY A 207 17.45 -4.46 8.70
C GLY A 207 18.20 -4.89 7.43
N VAL A 208 17.65 -4.65 6.23
CA VAL A 208 18.39 -4.79 4.98
C VAL A 208 19.40 -3.66 4.87
N LYS A 209 20.69 -3.95 4.66
CA LYS A 209 21.77 -2.95 4.76
C LYS A 209 22.26 -2.44 3.42
N HIS A 210 22.29 -3.29 2.40
CA HIS A 210 22.94 -2.96 1.12
C HIS A 210 21.89 -2.75 0.05
N ILE A 211 21.35 -1.53 -0.01
CA ILE A 211 20.33 -1.15 -1.00
C ILE A 211 20.90 -0.08 -1.92
N THR A 212 20.72 -0.24 -3.22
CA THR A 212 21.00 0.79 -4.23
C THR A 212 19.70 1.11 -4.97
N LEU A 213 19.27 2.39 -4.94
CA LEU A 213 18.18 2.87 -5.78
C LEU A 213 18.72 3.28 -7.15
N CYS A 214 17.93 3.00 -8.18
CA CYS A 214 18.17 3.47 -9.54
C CYS A 214 16.97 4.25 -10.06
N ASP A 215 17.22 5.26 -10.87
CA ASP A 215 16.24 5.94 -11.69
C ASP A 215 16.66 5.92 -13.16
N ARG A 216 15.97 6.69 -14.02
CA ARG A 216 16.29 6.76 -15.46
C ARG A 216 17.72 7.19 -15.77
N LYS A 217 18.43 7.78 -14.83
CA LYS A 217 19.81 8.24 -14.95
C LYS A 217 20.82 7.26 -14.33
N GLY A 218 20.35 6.12 -13.84
CA GLY A 218 21.16 5.11 -13.18
C GLY A 218 21.12 5.21 -11.65
N ALA A 219 22.20 4.77 -11.00
CA ALA A 219 22.29 4.70 -9.55
C ALA A 219 22.14 6.07 -8.87
N ILE A 220 21.39 6.08 -7.78
CA ILE A 220 21.27 7.24 -6.87
C ILE A 220 22.36 7.08 -5.80
N TYR A 221 23.15 8.15 -5.62
CA TYR A 221 24.23 8.19 -4.63
C TYR A 221 24.44 9.61 -4.10
N GLU A 222 25.02 9.73 -2.94
CA GLU A 222 25.32 11.01 -2.31
C GLU A 222 26.36 11.80 -3.12
N GLY A 223 25.98 13.01 -3.55
CA GLY A 223 26.80 13.87 -4.42
C GLY A 223 26.42 13.80 -5.90
N ARG A 224 25.49 12.96 -6.32
CA ARG A 224 24.90 13.02 -7.65
C ARG A 224 24.11 14.32 -7.79
N THR A 225 24.29 15.02 -8.92
CA THR A 225 23.59 16.30 -9.18
C THR A 225 22.48 16.16 -10.21
N GLU A 226 22.64 15.28 -11.19
CA GLU A 226 21.68 15.15 -12.28
C GLU A 226 20.39 14.39 -11.85
N GLY A 227 19.24 15.00 -12.08
CA GLY A 227 17.92 14.37 -11.85
C GLY A 227 17.59 14.12 -10.38
N MET A 228 18.22 14.87 -9.46
CA MET A 228 17.95 14.80 -8.04
C MET A 228 16.78 15.70 -7.62
N ASN A 229 16.22 15.36 -6.48
CA ASN A 229 15.23 16.13 -5.75
C ASN A 229 15.41 15.86 -4.24
N PRO A 230 14.78 16.62 -3.33
CA PRO A 230 15.00 16.49 -1.89
C PRO A 230 14.85 15.06 -1.34
N ILE A 231 13.85 14.30 -1.83
CA ILE A 231 13.63 12.93 -1.37
C ILE A 231 14.72 11.96 -1.84
N LYS A 232 15.21 12.13 -3.08
CA LYS A 232 16.34 11.34 -3.60
C LYS A 232 17.63 11.68 -2.88
N GLU A 233 17.84 12.94 -2.51
CA GLU A 233 19.01 13.38 -1.72
C GLU A 233 18.97 12.78 -0.31
N GLU A 234 17.78 12.70 0.31
CA GLU A 234 17.61 12.00 1.58
C GLU A 234 17.96 10.52 1.45
N MET A 235 17.40 9.85 0.44
CA MET A 235 17.64 8.43 0.20
C MET A 235 19.11 8.13 -0.12
N ALA A 236 19.79 9.00 -0.85
CA ALA A 236 21.19 8.85 -1.20
C ALA A 236 22.12 8.84 0.04
N LYS A 237 21.70 9.44 1.15
CA LYS A 237 22.44 9.41 2.42
C LYS A 237 22.30 8.11 3.18
N MET A 238 21.23 7.34 2.91
CA MET A 238 20.89 6.12 3.62
C MET A 238 21.16 4.86 2.80
N THR A 239 21.31 4.99 1.49
CA THR A 239 21.50 3.90 0.53
C THR A 239 22.77 4.08 -0.27
N ASN A 240 23.19 3.03 -0.99
CA ASN A 240 24.38 3.06 -1.84
C ASN A 240 25.59 3.72 -1.14
N LEU A 241 25.87 3.30 0.08
CA LEU A 241 26.93 3.90 0.93
C LEU A 241 28.31 3.79 0.30
N GLU A 242 28.52 2.87 -0.63
CA GLU A 242 29.75 2.73 -1.43
C GLU A 242 29.82 3.76 -2.57
N LYS A 243 28.76 4.56 -2.78
CA LYS A 243 28.64 5.57 -3.84
C LYS A 243 28.89 4.99 -5.24
N ARG A 244 28.43 3.75 -5.47
CA ARG A 244 28.49 3.11 -6.80
C ARG A 244 27.75 3.99 -7.80
N ASN A 245 28.40 4.25 -8.92
CA ASN A 245 27.86 5.00 -10.05
C ASN A 245 27.75 4.08 -11.26
N GLY A 246 26.72 4.26 -12.07
CA GLY A 246 26.52 3.48 -13.29
C GLY A 246 25.04 3.31 -13.63
N SER A 247 24.79 2.58 -14.68
CA SER A 247 23.44 2.20 -15.16
C SER A 247 22.78 1.16 -14.25
N LEU A 248 21.51 0.89 -14.49
CA LEU A 248 20.82 -0.24 -13.84
C LEU A 248 21.56 -1.57 -14.10
N ALA A 249 22.04 -1.80 -15.32
CA ALA A 249 22.80 -3.00 -15.67
C ALA A 249 24.07 -3.14 -14.83
N ASP A 250 24.80 -2.05 -14.60
CA ASP A 250 26.01 -2.04 -13.76
C ASP A 250 25.69 -2.37 -12.30
N MET A 251 24.54 -1.90 -11.79
CA MET A 251 24.12 -2.16 -10.41
C MET A 251 23.66 -3.60 -10.21
N LEU A 252 23.10 -4.25 -11.23
CA LEU A 252 22.66 -5.66 -11.17
C LEU A 252 23.83 -6.65 -11.13
N VAL A 253 25.03 -6.26 -11.56
CA VAL A 253 26.21 -7.14 -11.45
C VAL A 253 26.47 -7.49 -9.99
N GLY A 254 26.34 -8.78 -9.66
CA GLY A 254 26.53 -9.28 -8.31
C GLY A 254 25.45 -8.86 -7.31
N ALA A 255 24.28 -8.43 -7.77
CA ALA A 255 23.12 -8.21 -6.91
C ALA A 255 22.39 -9.52 -6.60
N ASP A 256 21.82 -9.64 -5.41
CA ASP A 256 21.02 -10.79 -4.98
C ASP A 256 19.54 -10.60 -5.25
N VAL A 257 19.06 -9.36 -5.17
CA VAL A 257 17.65 -9.01 -5.25
C VAL A 257 17.47 -7.82 -6.19
N PHE A 258 16.51 -7.93 -7.10
CA PHE A 258 15.99 -6.83 -7.89
C PHE A 258 14.53 -6.55 -7.50
N ILE A 259 14.19 -5.29 -7.27
CA ILE A 259 12.81 -4.83 -7.04
C ILE A 259 12.52 -3.71 -8.04
N GLY A 260 11.66 -3.99 -9.01
CA GLY A 260 11.23 -3.05 -10.04
C GLY A 260 9.85 -2.47 -9.70
N VAL A 261 9.76 -1.15 -9.68
CA VAL A 261 8.52 -0.35 -9.56
C VAL A 261 8.64 0.87 -10.47
N SER A 262 8.96 0.62 -11.74
CA SER A 262 9.37 1.68 -12.67
C SER A 262 8.65 1.60 -14.03
N ALA A 263 9.29 1.03 -15.02
CA ALA A 263 8.81 1.01 -16.39
C ALA A 263 8.96 -0.39 -17.01
N PRO A 264 8.09 -0.77 -17.95
CA PRO A 264 8.12 -2.07 -18.59
C PRO A 264 9.43 -2.33 -19.36
N GLY A 265 9.91 -3.59 -19.34
CA GLY A 265 10.97 -4.07 -20.23
C GLY A 265 12.35 -3.48 -19.97
N VAL A 266 12.61 -2.88 -18.80
CA VAL A 266 13.91 -2.25 -18.49
C VAL A 266 14.99 -3.23 -18.03
N VAL A 267 14.62 -4.48 -17.73
CA VAL A 267 15.53 -5.56 -17.36
C VAL A 267 15.53 -6.63 -18.45
N THR A 268 16.72 -7.09 -18.84
CA THR A 268 16.90 -8.14 -19.85
C THR A 268 17.41 -9.43 -19.22
N THR A 269 17.22 -10.55 -19.89
CA THR A 269 17.78 -11.85 -19.51
C THR A 269 19.29 -11.79 -19.29
N GLU A 270 20.00 -11.03 -20.12
CA GLU A 270 21.46 -10.87 -19.99
C GLU A 270 21.85 -10.12 -18.71
N MET A 271 21.06 -9.11 -18.32
CA MET A 271 21.28 -8.43 -17.04
C MET A 271 21.06 -9.38 -15.85
N VAL A 272 20.04 -10.23 -15.90
CA VAL A 272 19.77 -11.22 -14.85
C VAL A 272 20.93 -12.23 -14.70
N LYS A 273 21.54 -12.65 -15.80
CA LYS A 273 22.73 -13.54 -15.79
C LYS A 273 23.93 -12.98 -15.04
N THR A 274 24.00 -11.66 -14.85
CA THR A 274 25.09 -11.01 -14.10
C THR A 274 24.85 -10.95 -12.59
N MET A 275 23.64 -11.27 -12.16
CA MET A 275 23.28 -11.31 -10.73
C MET A 275 23.92 -12.51 -10.02
N ASN A 276 23.89 -12.49 -8.71
CA ASN A 276 24.35 -13.62 -7.91
C ASN A 276 23.45 -14.85 -8.11
N GLN A 277 24.01 -16.03 -7.82
CA GLN A 277 23.24 -17.29 -7.81
C GLN A 277 22.02 -17.15 -6.90
N ASP A 278 20.93 -17.87 -7.26
CA ASP A 278 19.64 -17.83 -6.58
C ASP A 278 19.08 -16.40 -6.46
N ALA A 279 19.17 -15.63 -7.54
CA ALA A 279 18.66 -14.28 -7.62
C ALA A 279 17.12 -14.22 -7.43
N ILE A 280 16.66 -13.16 -6.76
CA ILE A 280 15.25 -12.89 -6.49
C ILE A 280 14.85 -11.65 -7.28
N LEU A 281 13.80 -11.76 -8.10
CA LEU A 281 13.32 -10.65 -8.93
C LEU A 281 11.84 -10.34 -8.65
N PHE A 282 11.56 -9.13 -8.22
CA PHE A 282 10.21 -8.58 -8.06
C PHE A 282 10.00 -7.50 -9.14
N ALA A 283 9.36 -7.89 -10.25
CA ALA A 283 9.08 -7.02 -11.40
C ALA A 283 7.63 -6.52 -11.33
N CYS A 284 7.40 -5.43 -10.58
CA CYS A 284 6.07 -5.00 -10.16
C CYS A 284 5.43 -3.91 -11.05
N ALA A 285 6.07 -3.47 -12.14
CA ALA A 285 5.47 -2.52 -13.06
C ALA A 285 4.19 -3.08 -13.70
N ASN A 286 3.17 -2.24 -13.82
CA ASN A 286 1.86 -2.58 -14.38
C ASN A 286 1.52 -1.66 -15.58
N PRO A 287 0.86 -2.17 -16.63
CA PRO A 287 0.38 -3.55 -16.84
C PRO A 287 1.46 -4.52 -17.32
N THR A 288 2.62 -4.04 -17.73
CA THR A 288 3.73 -4.85 -18.24
C THR A 288 4.89 -4.76 -17.25
N PRO A 289 5.45 -5.91 -16.80
CA PRO A 289 6.55 -5.92 -15.84
C PRO A 289 7.88 -5.44 -16.45
N GLU A 290 8.86 -5.14 -15.60
CA GLU A 290 10.22 -4.81 -15.98
C GLU A 290 10.92 -5.93 -16.76
N ILE A 291 10.57 -7.18 -16.46
CA ILE A 291 10.94 -8.41 -17.16
C ILE A 291 9.84 -9.45 -16.92
N PHE A 292 9.53 -10.25 -17.93
CA PHE A 292 8.60 -11.37 -17.76
C PHE A 292 9.24 -12.53 -16.98
N PRO A 293 8.44 -13.30 -16.20
CA PRO A 293 8.96 -14.41 -15.39
C PRO A 293 9.78 -15.44 -16.16
N ASP A 294 9.37 -15.81 -17.36
CA ASP A 294 10.08 -16.79 -18.19
C ASP A 294 11.48 -16.27 -18.60
N ASP A 295 11.57 -14.99 -18.96
CA ASP A 295 12.85 -14.36 -19.34
C ASP A 295 13.77 -14.21 -18.12
N ALA A 296 13.20 -13.87 -16.94
CA ALA A 296 13.94 -13.79 -15.71
C ALA A 296 14.48 -15.16 -15.26
N LYS A 297 13.67 -16.20 -15.34
CA LYS A 297 14.08 -17.60 -15.05
C LYS A 297 15.13 -18.08 -16.05
N ALA A 298 15.00 -17.75 -17.33
CA ALA A 298 16.03 -18.03 -18.36
C ALA A 298 17.37 -17.32 -18.08
N GLY A 299 17.34 -16.19 -17.36
CA GLY A 299 18.52 -15.49 -16.86
C GLY A 299 19.13 -16.09 -15.60
N GLY A 300 18.48 -17.06 -14.95
CA GLY A 300 18.94 -17.69 -13.72
C GLY A 300 18.27 -17.20 -12.45
N ALA A 301 17.19 -16.44 -12.55
CA ALA A 301 16.40 -16.07 -11.38
C ALA A 301 15.77 -17.30 -10.73
N ARG A 302 15.93 -17.42 -9.41
CA ARG A 302 15.36 -18.50 -8.62
C ARG A 302 13.91 -18.24 -8.25
N VAL A 303 13.62 -17.02 -7.82
CA VAL A 303 12.28 -16.57 -7.41
C VAL A 303 11.89 -15.36 -8.23
N VAL A 304 10.71 -15.40 -8.82
CA VAL A 304 10.15 -14.27 -9.57
C VAL A 304 8.76 -13.94 -9.04
N ALA A 305 8.51 -12.66 -8.80
CA ALA A 305 7.22 -12.11 -8.44
C ALA A 305 6.86 -10.94 -9.37
N THR A 306 5.57 -10.71 -9.59
CA THR A 306 5.08 -9.59 -10.40
C THR A 306 3.86 -8.94 -9.76
N GLY A 307 3.44 -7.76 -10.28
CA GLY A 307 2.16 -7.15 -9.90
C GLY A 307 0.93 -7.82 -10.54
N ARG A 308 1.12 -8.76 -11.47
CA ARG A 308 0.06 -9.36 -12.29
C ARG A 308 -0.52 -10.61 -11.63
N SER A 309 -1.85 -10.78 -11.77
CA SER A 309 -2.57 -11.93 -11.23
C SER A 309 -2.49 -13.21 -12.08
N ASP A 310 -1.97 -13.12 -13.29
CA ASP A 310 -1.80 -14.24 -14.21
C ASP A 310 -0.46 -14.98 -14.05
N PHE A 311 0.39 -14.52 -13.13
CA PHE A 311 1.65 -15.17 -12.76
C PHE A 311 1.66 -15.57 -11.28
N PRO A 312 2.50 -16.52 -10.87
CA PRO A 312 2.76 -16.83 -9.47
C PRO A 312 3.30 -15.63 -8.69
N ASN A 313 3.17 -15.68 -7.37
CA ASN A 313 3.74 -14.66 -6.47
C ASN A 313 3.27 -13.23 -6.78
N GLN A 314 1.97 -13.04 -6.91
CA GLN A 314 1.42 -11.70 -7.16
C GLN A 314 1.68 -10.76 -5.99
N ILE A 315 2.40 -9.67 -6.24
CA ILE A 315 2.57 -8.55 -5.30
C ILE A 315 1.34 -7.65 -5.44
N ASN A 316 0.41 -7.75 -4.49
CA ASN A 316 -0.87 -7.06 -4.54
C ASN A 316 -1.25 -6.48 -3.17
N ASN A 317 -1.46 -5.18 -3.11
CA ASN A 317 -1.77 -4.43 -1.89
C ASN A 317 -3.05 -4.90 -1.18
N VAL A 318 -3.95 -5.60 -1.88
CA VAL A 318 -5.16 -6.19 -1.28
C VAL A 318 -4.86 -7.14 -0.11
N LEU A 319 -3.66 -7.69 -0.06
CA LEU A 319 -3.22 -8.53 1.07
C LEU A 319 -2.91 -7.70 2.33
N ALA A 320 -2.68 -6.39 2.22
CA ALA A 320 -2.24 -5.54 3.32
C ALA A 320 -3.32 -4.60 3.84
N PHE A 321 -3.75 -3.63 3.00
CA PHE A 321 -4.51 -2.48 3.49
C PHE A 321 -5.82 -2.84 4.21
N PRO A 322 -6.63 -3.83 3.77
CA PRO A 322 -7.89 -4.12 4.46
C PRO A 322 -7.66 -4.59 5.90
N GLY A 323 -6.71 -5.50 6.09
CA GLY A 323 -6.32 -5.99 7.42
C GLY A 323 -5.65 -4.93 8.28
N ILE A 324 -4.84 -4.05 7.68
CA ILE A 324 -4.20 -2.95 8.39
C ILE A 324 -5.24 -1.98 8.98
N PHE A 325 -6.19 -1.54 8.18
CA PHE A 325 -7.27 -0.66 8.65
C PHE A 325 -8.18 -1.36 9.64
N ARG A 326 -8.51 -2.66 9.41
CA ARG A 326 -9.28 -3.44 10.37
C ARG A 326 -8.59 -3.47 11.74
N GLY A 327 -7.31 -3.82 11.78
CA GLY A 327 -6.55 -3.87 13.03
C GLY A 327 -6.40 -2.50 13.70
N ALA A 328 -6.19 -1.44 12.92
CA ALA A 328 -6.11 -0.08 13.44
C ALA A 328 -7.46 0.38 14.02
N PHE A 329 -8.59 0.07 13.37
CA PHE A 329 -9.92 0.44 13.85
C PHE A 329 -10.35 -0.35 15.08
N ASP A 330 -10.03 -1.64 15.15
CA ASP A 330 -10.35 -2.49 16.30
C ASP A 330 -9.79 -1.97 17.63
N VAL A 331 -8.67 -1.27 17.57
CA VAL A 331 -8.02 -0.67 18.74
C VAL A 331 -8.09 0.86 18.75
N ARG A 332 -8.85 1.46 17.84
CA ARG A 332 -8.96 2.91 17.67
C ARG A 332 -7.59 3.58 17.65
N ALA A 333 -6.67 3.05 16.82
CA ALA A 333 -5.33 3.60 16.70
C ALA A 333 -5.38 5.03 16.15
N LYS A 334 -4.52 5.89 16.67
CA LYS A 334 -4.37 7.28 16.19
C LYS A 334 -3.40 7.40 15.01
N ASP A 335 -2.59 6.38 14.75
CA ASP A 335 -1.62 6.32 13.66
C ASP A 335 -1.43 4.88 13.19
N ILE A 336 -0.93 4.72 11.98
CA ILE A 336 -0.35 3.48 11.44
C ILE A 336 1.15 3.72 11.30
N ASN A 337 1.91 3.31 12.30
CA ASN A 337 3.35 3.52 12.39
C ASN A 337 4.16 2.38 11.76
N ASP A 338 5.49 2.51 11.73
CA ASP A 338 6.37 1.55 11.06
C ASP A 338 6.36 0.17 11.74
N GLU A 339 6.21 0.11 13.07
CA GLU A 339 6.10 -1.16 13.80
C GLU A 339 4.82 -1.92 13.39
N MET A 340 3.72 -1.24 13.16
CA MET A 340 2.49 -1.84 12.65
C MET A 340 2.66 -2.34 11.22
N LYS A 341 3.39 -1.63 10.36
CA LYS A 341 3.72 -2.04 8.99
C LYS A 341 4.62 -3.28 8.98
N LEU A 342 5.65 -3.31 9.82
CA LEU A 342 6.52 -4.47 10.01
C LEU A 342 5.76 -5.69 10.54
N ALA A 343 4.85 -5.49 11.49
CA ALA A 343 3.99 -6.54 12.03
C ALA A 343 3.06 -7.12 10.95
N ALA A 344 2.46 -6.29 10.11
CA ALA A 344 1.64 -6.71 8.98
C ALA A 344 2.45 -7.55 7.98
N SER A 345 3.64 -7.09 7.61
CA SER A 345 4.53 -7.81 6.70
C SER A 345 4.95 -9.17 7.26
N ARG A 346 5.29 -9.23 8.55
CA ARG A 346 5.65 -10.47 9.24
C ARG A 346 4.47 -11.45 9.27
N ALA A 347 3.29 -10.97 9.65
CA ALA A 347 2.10 -11.81 9.69
C ALA A 347 1.75 -12.42 8.33
N LEU A 348 1.92 -11.67 7.24
CA LEU A 348 1.76 -12.18 5.88
C LEU A 348 2.79 -13.26 5.54
N ALA A 349 4.04 -13.04 5.87
CA ALA A 349 5.11 -14.00 5.59
C ALA A 349 4.91 -15.30 6.36
N GLU A 350 4.53 -15.23 7.63
CA GLU A 350 4.32 -16.36 8.53
C GLU A 350 3.10 -17.24 8.17
N LEU A 351 2.17 -16.75 7.32
CA LEU A 351 1.07 -17.57 6.82
C LEU A 351 1.52 -18.70 5.91
N ILE A 352 2.71 -18.60 5.33
CA ILE A 352 3.29 -19.67 4.49
C ILE A 352 4.22 -20.51 5.34
N THR A 353 3.84 -21.78 5.54
CA THR A 353 4.64 -22.74 6.30
C THR A 353 5.87 -23.18 5.51
N ASP A 354 6.82 -23.84 6.16
CA ASP A 354 8.01 -24.36 5.48
C ASP A 354 7.66 -25.43 4.44
N GLU A 355 6.58 -26.20 4.66
CA GLU A 355 6.10 -27.20 3.73
C GLU A 355 5.41 -26.61 2.49
N GLU A 356 4.79 -25.43 2.63
CA GLU A 356 4.11 -24.74 1.53
C GLU A 356 5.09 -23.88 0.70
N LEU A 357 6.20 -23.46 1.31
CA LEU A 357 7.15 -22.51 0.71
C LEU A 357 7.82 -23.07 -0.54
N SER A 358 7.69 -22.38 -1.66
CA SER A 358 8.28 -22.77 -2.93
C SER A 358 8.62 -21.55 -3.79
N GLU A 359 9.33 -21.75 -4.90
CA GLU A 359 9.67 -20.68 -5.85
C GLU A 359 8.45 -19.93 -6.40
N ASP A 360 7.31 -20.63 -6.51
CA ASP A 360 6.06 -20.11 -7.03
C ASP A 360 5.03 -19.80 -5.92
N TYR A 361 5.42 -19.93 -4.62
CA TYR A 361 4.55 -19.61 -3.50
C TYR A 361 5.33 -19.02 -2.32
N ILE A 362 5.68 -17.73 -2.44
CA ILE A 362 6.38 -16.94 -1.40
C ILE A 362 5.45 -15.94 -0.70
N ILE A 363 4.24 -15.74 -1.21
CA ILE A 363 3.24 -14.83 -0.67
C ILE A 363 1.85 -15.45 -0.77
N PRO A 364 0.94 -15.25 0.23
CA PRO A 364 -0.41 -15.79 0.16
C PRO A 364 -1.18 -15.30 -1.06
N LYS A 365 -2.12 -16.09 -1.53
CA LYS A 365 -3.05 -15.67 -2.60
C LYS A 365 -4.05 -14.64 -2.06
N ALA A 366 -4.52 -13.74 -2.93
CA ALA A 366 -5.42 -12.65 -2.56
C ALA A 366 -6.72 -13.11 -1.85
N PHE A 367 -7.21 -14.30 -2.17
CA PHE A 367 -8.43 -14.87 -1.58
C PHE A 367 -8.17 -15.86 -0.42
N ASP A 368 -6.97 -15.90 0.13
CA ASP A 368 -6.70 -16.71 1.32
C ASP A 368 -7.44 -16.11 2.53
N PRO A 369 -8.40 -16.85 3.13
CA PRO A 369 -9.26 -16.30 4.19
C PRO A 369 -8.49 -16.02 5.51
N ARG A 370 -7.26 -16.51 5.63
CA ARG A 370 -6.40 -16.29 6.80
C ARG A 370 -5.83 -14.88 6.83
N VAL A 371 -5.61 -14.26 5.65
CA VAL A 371 -4.85 -13.02 5.47
C VAL A 371 -5.42 -11.86 6.29
N GLY A 372 -6.68 -11.49 6.07
CA GLY A 372 -7.28 -10.32 6.71
C GLY A 372 -7.21 -10.40 8.24
N LYS A 373 -7.52 -11.58 8.81
CA LYS A 373 -7.49 -11.81 10.26
C LYS A 373 -6.07 -11.76 10.85
N ALA A 374 -5.11 -12.39 10.17
CA ALA A 374 -3.72 -12.42 10.64
C ALA A 374 -3.10 -11.02 10.64
N VAL A 375 -3.29 -10.27 9.55
CA VAL A 375 -2.80 -8.88 9.44
C VAL A 375 -3.46 -7.99 10.49
N ALA A 376 -4.79 -8.06 10.64
CA ALA A 376 -5.52 -7.24 11.61
C ALA A 376 -5.06 -7.49 13.05
N ALA A 377 -4.92 -8.75 13.44
CA ALA A 377 -4.46 -9.12 14.78
C ALA A 377 -3.03 -8.60 15.05
N ALA A 378 -2.11 -8.78 14.10
CA ALA A 378 -0.72 -8.33 14.25
C ALA A 378 -0.61 -6.80 14.33
N VAL A 379 -1.38 -6.08 13.51
CA VAL A 379 -1.44 -4.62 13.50
C VAL A 379 -2.02 -4.08 14.81
N ALA A 380 -3.12 -4.64 15.30
CA ALA A 380 -3.73 -4.26 16.58
C ALA A 380 -2.77 -4.47 17.75
N ASP A 381 -2.06 -5.60 17.78
CA ASP A 381 -1.08 -5.91 18.81
C ASP A 381 0.11 -4.93 18.76
N ALA A 382 0.63 -4.63 17.58
CA ALA A 382 1.70 -3.64 17.40
C ALA A 382 1.24 -2.23 17.80
N ALA A 383 0.00 -1.84 17.50
CA ALA A 383 -0.56 -0.56 17.91
C ALA A 383 -0.61 -0.41 19.43
N ARG A 384 -1.03 -1.48 20.16
CA ARG A 384 -1.01 -1.51 21.62
C ARG A 384 0.41 -1.41 22.18
N LYS A 385 1.34 -2.20 21.63
CA LYS A 385 2.76 -2.21 22.07
C LYS A 385 3.45 -0.86 21.87
N THR A 386 3.09 -0.12 20.85
CA THR A 386 3.68 1.20 20.52
C THR A 386 2.91 2.37 21.14
N GLY A 387 1.83 2.11 21.86
CA GLY A 387 1.06 3.14 22.58
C GLY A 387 0.24 4.06 21.67
N VAL A 388 -0.04 3.63 20.44
CA VAL A 388 -0.91 4.38 19.52
C VAL A 388 -2.36 3.92 19.56
N ALA A 389 -2.65 2.79 20.18
CA ALA A 389 -3.99 2.29 20.44
C ALA A 389 -4.69 3.10 21.55
N ARG A 390 -6.02 3.24 21.44
CA ARG A 390 -6.89 3.84 22.46
C ARG A 390 -7.75 2.80 23.20
N LEU A 391 -7.81 1.56 22.65
CA LEU A 391 -8.55 0.43 23.25
C LEU A 391 -7.62 -0.76 23.49
#